data_049aa63ef495fd4a767e245ab854662c
#
_entry.id   049aa63ef495fd4a767e245ab854662c
#
_cell.length_a   1.000
_cell.length_b   1.000
_cell.length_c   1.000
_cell.angle_alpha   90.00
_cell.angle_beta   90.00
_cell.angle_gamma   90.00
#
_symmetry.space_group_name_H-M   'P 1'
#
loop_
_entity.id
_entity.type
_entity.pdbx_description
1 polymer ?
#
loop_
_entity_poly.entity_id
_entity_poly.type
_entity_poly.pdbx_seq_one_letter_code
_entity_poly.pdbx_strand_id
1 'polypeptide(L)'
;MLGEWILVDTEDEMVAIFLQQRTYFMQQQKLLSLIRQAIEDYNMIEEGDKIAVGVSGGKDSLALLHAMKILNRFYPKKFELYAITCNVGFEGMDFTGVRKFCESINVPYEQVDTEIAKIVFEDNKDERPCSLCAKLRKGAMYKRLGELGINKIAYAHNKDDFIETALMSLIYEGRFYAFPPVTYLPEVGVTVIRPMMYAPEKGVDNFVINQGIKVVKNTCPVDGSTKREYAKQLMEQINRDNPGTKDRIMHAVVNGRFEDWPEVHRN
;
A
#
# COMPACT_ATOMS: atom_id res chain seq x y z
N MET A 1 -6.46 18.71 -21.98
CA MET A 1 -5.33 19.45 -22.53
C MET A 1 -4.64 18.55 -23.53
N LEU A 2 -4.59 18.98 -24.77
CA LEU A 2 -3.98 18.27 -25.89
C LEU A 2 -2.48 18.20 -25.61
N GLY A 3 -1.92 17.00 -25.62
CA GLY A 3 -0.50 16.80 -25.42
C GLY A 3 0.31 17.55 -26.50
N GLU A 4 1.33 18.26 -26.07
CA GLU A 4 2.35 18.79 -26.96
C GLU A 4 2.94 17.63 -27.75
N TRP A 5 2.80 17.70 -29.06
CA TRP A 5 3.48 16.79 -29.97
C TRP A 5 4.97 17.16 -29.94
N ILE A 6 5.78 16.35 -29.25
CA ILE A 6 7.24 16.44 -29.37
C ILE A 6 7.57 16.06 -30.80
N LEU A 7 8.12 17.00 -31.56
CA LEU A 7 8.69 16.74 -32.89
C LEU A 7 9.91 15.84 -32.70
N VAL A 8 9.78 14.59 -33.11
CA VAL A 8 10.83 13.56 -33.03
C VAL A 8 11.57 13.63 -34.36
N ASP A 9 12.83 14.03 -34.33
CA ASP A 9 13.60 14.35 -35.55
C ASP A 9 14.29 13.15 -36.20
N THR A 10 14.33 11.98 -35.53
CA THR A 10 15.00 10.78 -36.07
C THR A 10 14.22 9.50 -35.87
N GLU A 11 14.40 8.51 -36.77
CA GLU A 11 13.80 7.15 -36.61
C GLU A 11 14.28 6.49 -35.33
N ASP A 12 15.52 6.72 -34.90
CA ASP A 12 16.08 6.15 -33.67
C ASP A 12 15.38 6.68 -32.40
N GLU A 13 15.04 7.97 -32.39
CA GLU A 13 14.27 8.56 -31.26
C GLU A 13 12.84 8.00 -31.19
N MET A 14 12.17 7.82 -32.32
CA MET A 14 10.86 7.18 -32.38
C MET A 14 10.90 5.76 -31.86
N VAL A 15 11.91 4.99 -32.25
CA VAL A 15 12.11 3.61 -31.76
C VAL A 15 12.38 3.61 -30.26
N ALA A 16 13.21 4.52 -29.75
CA ALA A 16 13.50 4.63 -28.32
C ALA A 16 12.24 4.96 -27.51
N ILE A 17 11.42 5.91 -27.95
CA ILE A 17 10.15 6.27 -27.32
C ILE A 17 9.18 5.07 -27.31
N PHE A 18 9.04 4.37 -28.44
CA PHE A 18 8.21 3.19 -28.56
C PHE A 18 8.64 2.06 -27.60
N LEU A 19 9.94 1.77 -27.53
CA LEU A 19 10.50 0.77 -26.62
C LEU A 19 10.29 1.16 -25.15
N GLN A 20 10.44 2.44 -24.82
CA GLN A 20 10.19 2.97 -23.49
C GLN A 20 8.71 2.82 -23.09
N GLN A 21 7.79 3.22 -23.97
CA GLN A 21 6.34 3.06 -23.73
C GLN A 21 5.96 1.59 -23.56
N ARG A 22 6.51 0.70 -24.39
CA ARG A 22 6.30 -0.74 -24.28
C ARG A 22 6.79 -1.28 -22.93
N THR A 23 7.96 -0.85 -22.49
CA THR A 23 8.53 -1.23 -21.19
C THR A 23 7.64 -0.77 -20.04
N TYR A 24 7.15 0.47 -20.08
CA TYR A 24 6.22 1.01 -19.07
C TYR A 24 4.92 0.23 -19.02
N PHE A 25 4.33 -0.07 -20.17
CA PHE A 25 3.13 -0.87 -20.25
C PHE A 25 3.32 -2.28 -19.65
N MET A 26 4.42 -2.95 -19.98
CA MET A 26 4.73 -4.28 -19.42
C MET A 26 4.93 -4.24 -17.90
N GLN A 27 5.59 -3.22 -17.36
CA GLN A 27 5.78 -3.05 -15.91
C GLN A 27 4.44 -2.80 -15.20
N GLN A 28 3.58 -1.96 -15.77
CA GLN A 28 2.23 -1.72 -15.26
C GLN A 28 1.42 -3.02 -15.23
N GLN A 29 1.39 -3.78 -16.33
CA GLN A 29 0.67 -5.05 -16.41
C GLN A 29 1.18 -6.06 -15.39
N LYS A 30 2.50 -6.11 -15.15
CA LYS A 30 3.08 -6.97 -14.13
C LYS A 30 2.60 -6.62 -12.73
N LEU A 31 2.59 -5.33 -12.35
CA LEU A 31 2.08 -4.90 -11.05
C LEU A 31 0.60 -5.24 -10.88
N LEU A 32 -0.24 -4.91 -11.87
CA LEU A 32 -1.67 -5.21 -11.85
C LEU A 32 -1.94 -6.72 -11.74
N SER A 33 -1.15 -7.55 -12.45
CA SER A 33 -1.25 -9.01 -12.36
C SER A 33 -0.96 -9.54 -10.97
N LEU A 34 0.09 -9.04 -10.29
CA LEU A 34 0.44 -9.42 -8.92
C LEU A 34 -0.64 -9.01 -7.91
N ILE A 35 -1.20 -7.81 -8.07
CA ILE A 35 -2.31 -7.32 -7.23
C ILE A 35 -3.55 -8.19 -7.46
N ARG A 36 -3.90 -8.46 -8.73
CA ARG A 36 -5.02 -9.34 -9.06
C ARG A 36 -4.84 -10.74 -8.50
N GLN A 37 -3.64 -11.31 -8.62
CA GLN A 37 -3.32 -12.61 -8.05
C GLN A 37 -3.58 -12.64 -6.54
N ALA A 38 -3.11 -11.65 -5.79
CA ALA A 38 -3.35 -11.58 -4.35
C ALA A 38 -4.84 -11.47 -4.01
N ILE A 39 -5.60 -10.68 -4.79
CA ILE A 39 -7.05 -10.54 -4.63
C ILE A 39 -7.76 -11.88 -4.84
N GLU A 40 -7.35 -12.64 -5.86
CA GLU A 40 -7.94 -13.94 -6.20
C GLU A 40 -7.52 -15.04 -5.21
N ASP A 41 -6.23 -15.14 -4.88
CA ASP A 41 -5.69 -16.14 -3.95
C ASP A 41 -6.33 -16.09 -2.56
N TYR A 42 -6.73 -14.89 -2.10
CA TYR A 42 -7.29 -14.67 -0.76
C TYR A 42 -8.73 -14.16 -0.76
N ASN A 43 -9.44 -14.24 -1.89
CA ASN A 43 -10.84 -13.75 -2.01
C ASN A 43 -11.06 -12.37 -1.39
N MET A 44 -10.13 -11.42 -1.67
CA MET A 44 -10.16 -10.11 -1.03
C MET A 44 -11.34 -9.24 -1.44
N ILE A 45 -11.92 -9.49 -2.62
CA ILE A 45 -13.02 -8.69 -3.20
C ILE A 45 -14.21 -9.57 -3.52
N GLU A 46 -15.39 -9.15 -3.07
CA GLU A 46 -16.68 -9.73 -3.39
C GLU A 46 -17.53 -8.76 -4.21
N GLU A 47 -18.58 -9.28 -4.84
CA GLU A 47 -19.51 -8.46 -5.61
C GLU A 47 -20.22 -7.45 -4.70
N GLY A 48 -20.22 -6.17 -5.08
CA GLY A 48 -20.88 -5.11 -4.33
C GLY A 48 -20.10 -4.53 -3.16
N ASP A 49 -18.83 -4.94 -2.96
CA ASP A 49 -17.98 -4.36 -1.91
C ASP A 49 -17.79 -2.86 -2.05
N LYS A 50 -17.72 -2.18 -0.90
CA LYS A 50 -17.26 -0.79 -0.79
C LYS A 50 -15.88 -0.80 -0.15
N ILE A 51 -14.85 -0.45 -0.93
CA ILE A 51 -13.46 -0.57 -0.53
C ILE A 51 -12.83 0.83 -0.42
N ALA A 52 -12.34 1.18 0.76
CA ALA A 52 -11.51 2.37 0.92
C ALA A 52 -10.02 1.98 0.87
N VAL A 53 -9.22 2.73 0.13
CA VAL A 53 -7.77 2.65 0.22
C VAL A 53 -7.30 3.66 1.28
N GLY A 54 -6.54 3.17 2.26
CA GLY A 54 -5.88 4.02 3.26
C GLY A 54 -4.71 4.78 2.62
N VAL A 55 -4.89 6.08 2.35
CA VAL A 55 -3.91 6.91 1.63
C VAL A 55 -3.15 7.79 2.62
N SER A 56 -1.85 7.55 2.74
CA SER A 56 -0.95 8.36 3.57
C SER A 56 -0.29 9.53 2.82
N GLY A 57 -0.46 9.59 1.50
CA GLY A 57 0.30 10.47 0.61
C GLY A 57 1.63 9.89 0.15
N GLY A 58 2.09 8.82 0.76
CA GLY A 58 3.30 8.08 0.34
C GLY A 58 3.08 7.29 -0.96
N LYS A 59 4.19 6.97 -1.64
CA LYS A 59 4.24 6.32 -2.94
C LYS A 59 3.38 5.05 -3.03
N ASP A 60 3.49 4.16 -2.02
CA ASP A 60 2.83 2.85 -2.05
C ASP A 60 1.30 2.99 -1.97
N SER A 61 0.81 3.88 -1.10
CA SER A 61 -0.63 4.11 -0.92
C SER A 61 -1.28 4.75 -2.16
N LEU A 62 -0.59 5.67 -2.81
CA LEU A 62 -1.05 6.28 -4.07
C LEU A 62 -0.99 5.28 -5.24
N ALA A 63 0.06 4.45 -5.28
CA ALA A 63 0.18 3.37 -6.26
C ALA A 63 -0.96 2.35 -6.12
N LEU A 64 -1.26 1.90 -4.89
CA LEU A 64 -2.37 0.99 -4.65
C LEU A 64 -3.70 1.59 -5.12
N LEU A 65 -3.98 2.85 -4.72
CA LEU A 65 -5.22 3.53 -5.13
C LEU A 65 -5.37 3.57 -6.65
N HIS A 66 -4.31 3.96 -7.35
CA HIS A 66 -4.34 4.01 -8.82
C HIS A 66 -4.48 2.62 -9.46
N ALA A 67 -3.73 1.64 -8.98
CA ALA A 67 -3.82 0.27 -9.47
C ALA A 67 -5.21 -0.32 -9.25
N MET A 68 -5.83 -0.13 -8.08
CA MET A 68 -7.20 -0.56 -7.79
C MET A 68 -8.22 0.15 -8.69
N LYS A 69 -8.01 1.44 -9.00
CA LYS A 69 -8.87 2.17 -9.95
C LYS A 69 -8.76 1.62 -11.37
N ILE A 70 -7.57 1.24 -11.81
CA ILE A 70 -7.38 0.60 -13.13
C ILE A 70 -8.05 -0.77 -13.13
N LEU A 71 -7.81 -1.60 -12.11
CA LEU A 71 -8.41 -2.94 -11.99
C LEU A 71 -9.94 -2.89 -11.97
N ASN A 72 -10.55 -1.93 -11.27
CA ASN A 72 -12.01 -1.80 -11.17
C ASN A 72 -12.72 -1.68 -12.52
N ARG A 73 -12.01 -1.27 -13.58
CA ARG A 73 -12.60 -1.15 -14.94
C ARG A 73 -12.90 -2.50 -15.57
N PHE A 74 -12.09 -3.51 -15.27
CA PHE A 74 -12.16 -4.82 -15.95
C PHE A 74 -12.21 -6.03 -14.99
N TYR A 75 -12.16 -5.79 -13.67
CA TYR A 75 -12.30 -6.86 -12.69
C TYR A 75 -13.71 -7.45 -12.74
N PRO A 76 -13.87 -8.80 -12.70
CA PRO A 76 -15.16 -9.45 -12.87
C PRO A 76 -16.21 -9.06 -11.82
N LYS A 77 -15.77 -8.96 -10.54
CA LYS A 77 -16.63 -8.54 -9.43
C LYS A 77 -16.64 -7.02 -9.34
N LYS A 78 -17.81 -6.41 -9.33
CA LYS A 78 -17.95 -4.95 -9.22
C LYS A 78 -17.85 -4.50 -7.79
N PHE A 79 -17.10 -3.42 -7.56
CA PHE A 79 -16.93 -2.80 -6.25
C PHE A 79 -16.85 -1.28 -6.36
N GLU A 80 -17.24 -0.59 -5.31
CA GLU A 80 -17.03 0.85 -5.18
C GLU A 80 -15.67 1.13 -4.56
N LEU A 81 -14.95 2.12 -5.09
CA LEU A 81 -13.61 2.49 -4.62
C LEU A 81 -13.61 3.88 -4.01
N TYR A 82 -13.07 4.00 -2.81
CA TYR A 82 -12.90 5.23 -2.05
C TYR A 82 -11.43 5.41 -1.64
N ALA A 83 -11.05 6.65 -1.33
CA ALA A 83 -9.77 6.96 -0.70
C ALA A 83 -10.03 7.58 0.68
N ILE A 84 -9.29 7.15 1.70
CA ILE A 84 -9.41 7.72 3.05
C ILE A 84 -8.03 8.06 3.61
N THR A 85 -7.90 9.27 4.17
CA THR A 85 -6.70 9.73 4.85
C THR A 85 -7.03 10.11 6.29
N CYS A 86 -6.19 9.72 7.24
CA CYS A 86 -6.23 10.25 8.60
C CYS A 86 -5.15 11.32 8.74
N ASN A 87 -5.60 12.57 8.91
CA ASN A 87 -4.74 13.66 9.32
C ASN A 87 -4.55 13.59 10.84
N VAL A 88 -3.32 13.30 11.25
CA VAL A 88 -3.00 13.14 12.68
C VAL A 88 -2.76 14.46 13.42
N GLY A 89 -2.73 15.59 12.69
CA GLY A 89 -2.64 16.93 13.27
C GLY A 89 -1.22 17.44 13.49
N PHE A 90 -0.19 16.89 12.81
CA PHE A 90 1.12 17.54 12.81
C PHE A 90 1.08 18.88 12.07
N GLU A 91 1.82 19.86 12.55
CA GLU A 91 1.98 21.14 11.87
C GLU A 91 2.58 20.95 10.46
N GLY A 92 2.01 21.66 9.49
CA GLY A 92 2.45 21.59 8.08
C GLY A 92 2.00 20.36 7.31
N MET A 93 1.13 19.49 7.85
CA MET A 93 0.51 18.42 7.06
C MET A 93 -0.46 18.99 6.03
N ASP A 94 -0.20 18.73 4.76
CA ASP A 94 -1.05 19.15 3.65
C ASP A 94 -1.39 17.96 2.73
N PHE A 95 -2.66 17.62 2.66
CA PHE A 95 -3.20 16.55 1.80
C PHE A 95 -3.86 17.08 0.51
N THR A 96 -3.69 18.36 0.19
CA THR A 96 -4.21 18.95 -1.05
C THR A 96 -3.75 18.20 -2.29
N GLY A 97 -2.49 17.74 -2.31
CA GLY A 97 -1.95 16.91 -3.39
C GLY A 97 -2.66 15.56 -3.52
N VAL A 98 -2.99 14.92 -2.39
CA VAL A 98 -3.75 13.66 -2.36
C VAL A 98 -5.16 13.87 -2.90
N ARG A 99 -5.85 14.93 -2.45
CA ARG A 99 -7.20 15.29 -2.93
C ARG A 99 -7.23 15.49 -4.43
N LYS A 100 -6.31 16.32 -4.97
CA LYS A 100 -6.18 16.57 -6.42
C LYS A 100 -5.90 15.28 -7.21
N PHE A 101 -5.08 14.39 -6.65
CA PHE A 101 -4.82 13.09 -7.28
C PHE A 101 -6.10 12.24 -7.33
N CYS A 102 -6.83 12.12 -6.22
CA CYS A 102 -8.10 11.38 -6.18
C CYS A 102 -9.13 11.95 -7.17
N GLU A 103 -9.26 13.26 -7.25
CA GLU A 103 -10.10 13.96 -8.22
C GLU A 103 -9.70 13.62 -9.66
N SER A 104 -8.40 13.63 -9.98
CA SER A 104 -7.87 13.35 -11.32
C SER A 104 -8.19 11.94 -11.83
N ILE A 105 -8.32 10.97 -10.90
CA ILE A 105 -8.67 9.58 -11.20
C ILE A 105 -10.14 9.25 -10.92
N ASN A 106 -10.97 10.24 -10.59
CA ASN A 106 -12.39 10.07 -10.24
C ASN A 106 -12.60 9.02 -9.12
N VAL A 107 -11.94 9.21 -7.97
CA VAL A 107 -12.14 8.43 -6.75
C VAL A 107 -12.59 9.37 -5.63
N PRO A 108 -13.74 9.11 -4.97
CA PRO A 108 -14.17 9.87 -3.80
C PRO A 108 -13.10 9.84 -2.70
N TYR A 109 -12.83 11.01 -2.12
CA TYR A 109 -11.80 11.19 -1.11
C TYR A 109 -12.38 11.69 0.20
N GLU A 110 -12.04 11.00 1.29
CA GLU A 110 -12.43 11.35 2.66
C GLU A 110 -11.17 11.66 3.48
N GLN A 111 -11.20 12.78 4.20
CA GLN A 111 -10.16 13.16 5.15
C GLN A 111 -10.74 13.18 6.56
N VAL A 112 -10.12 12.40 7.45
CA VAL A 112 -10.47 12.34 8.87
C VAL A 112 -9.46 13.19 9.62
N ASP A 113 -9.87 14.36 10.07
CA ASP A 113 -9.03 15.26 10.88
C ASP A 113 -9.07 14.85 12.35
N THR A 114 -7.89 14.77 12.99
CA THR A 114 -7.74 14.35 14.39
C THR A 114 -6.64 15.16 15.09
N GLU A 115 -6.63 15.11 16.42
CA GLU A 115 -5.57 15.66 17.28
C GLU A 115 -4.61 14.58 17.81
N ILE A 116 -4.42 13.48 17.05
CA ILE A 116 -3.60 12.34 17.50
C ILE A 116 -2.15 12.76 17.80
N ALA A 117 -1.58 13.68 17.02
CA ALA A 117 -0.22 14.16 17.26
C ALA A 117 -0.10 14.78 18.66
N LYS A 118 -1.03 15.62 19.05
CA LYS A 118 -1.08 16.24 20.40
C LYS A 118 -1.21 15.16 21.48
N ILE A 119 -2.18 14.24 21.34
CA ILE A 119 -2.41 13.17 22.31
C ILE A 119 -1.15 12.32 22.50
N VAL A 120 -0.44 11.97 21.42
CA VAL A 120 0.69 11.02 21.44
C VAL A 120 1.99 11.68 21.88
N PHE A 121 2.25 12.93 21.48
CA PHE A 121 3.56 13.56 21.65
C PHE A 121 3.58 14.67 22.71
N GLU A 122 2.45 15.26 23.05
CA GLU A 122 2.36 16.31 24.07
C GLU A 122 1.76 15.81 25.39
N ASP A 123 0.60 15.13 25.32
CA ASP A 123 -0.17 14.73 26.50
C ASP A 123 0.29 13.37 27.07
N ASN A 124 0.87 12.49 26.23
CA ASN A 124 1.20 11.14 26.62
C ASN A 124 2.71 10.86 26.42
N LYS A 125 3.43 10.65 27.52
CA LYS A 125 4.86 10.28 27.50
C LYS A 125 5.05 8.76 27.32
N ASP A 126 4.32 8.16 26.35
CA ASP A 126 4.46 6.73 26.05
C ASP A 126 5.87 6.46 25.48
N GLU A 127 6.50 5.40 25.95
CA GLU A 127 7.80 4.94 25.43
C GLU A 127 7.69 4.44 23.97
N ARG A 128 6.46 4.25 23.43
CA ARG A 128 6.20 3.73 22.09
C ARG A 128 5.20 4.59 21.30
N PRO A 129 5.53 5.84 21.02
CA PRO A 129 4.61 6.79 20.39
C PRO A 129 4.09 6.31 19.01
N CYS A 130 4.93 5.65 18.22
CA CYS A 130 4.54 5.12 16.91
C CYS A 130 3.43 4.06 16.99
N SER A 131 3.47 3.19 18.01
CA SER A 131 2.46 2.14 18.20
C SER A 131 1.11 2.75 18.57
N LEU A 132 1.11 3.70 19.51
CA LEU A 132 -0.10 4.41 19.93
C LEU A 132 -0.70 5.23 18.78
N CYS A 133 0.14 6.00 18.07
CA CYS A 133 -0.29 6.75 16.89
C CYS A 133 -0.94 5.85 15.83
N ALA A 134 -0.33 4.70 15.53
CA ALA A 134 -0.87 3.76 14.56
C ALA A 134 -2.23 3.19 15.01
N LYS A 135 -2.39 2.89 16.31
CA LYS A 135 -3.64 2.38 16.88
C LYS A 135 -4.76 3.43 16.80
N LEU A 136 -4.49 4.66 17.24
CA LEU A 136 -5.47 5.75 17.22
C LEU A 136 -5.89 6.12 15.78
N ARG A 137 -4.92 6.20 14.87
CA ARG A 137 -5.18 6.48 13.45
C ARG A 137 -6.08 5.42 12.81
N LYS A 138 -5.81 4.13 13.08
CA LYS A 138 -6.67 3.04 12.60
C LYS A 138 -8.07 3.16 13.18
N GLY A 139 -8.21 3.38 14.48
CA GLY A 139 -9.50 3.55 15.15
C GLY A 139 -10.33 4.68 14.55
N ALA A 140 -9.73 5.85 14.31
CA ALA A 140 -10.40 6.98 13.69
C ALA A 140 -10.89 6.66 12.26
N MET A 141 -10.03 6.03 11.44
CA MET A 141 -10.43 5.60 10.10
C MET A 141 -11.54 4.57 10.12
N TYR A 142 -11.45 3.52 10.96
CA TYR A 142 -12.45 2.46 11.00
C TYR A 142 -13.83 2.98 11.44
N LYS A 143 -13.87 3.88 12.44
CA LYS A 143 -15.10 4.56 12.82
C LYS A 143 -15.73 5.27 11.62
N ARG A 144 -14.93 6.05 10.88
CA ARG A 144 -15.42 6.78 9.71
C ARG A 144 -15.90 5.86 8.59
N LEU A 145 -15.23 4.74 8.35
CA LEU A 145 -15.67 3.73 7.38
C LEU A 145 -17.06 3.18 7.73
N GLY A 146 -17.30 2.87 9.02
CA GLY A 146 -18.61 2.42 9.50
C GLY A 146 -19.72 3.45 9.25
N GLU A 147 -19.44 4.75 9.49
CA GLU A 147 -20.39 5.85 9.22
C GLU A 147 -20.73 5.97 7.73
N LEU A 148 -19.78 5.66 6.85
CA LEU A 148 -19.94 5.70 5.39
C LEU A 148 -20.49 4.39 4.79
N GLY A 149 -20.69 3.36 5.62
CA GLY A 149 -21.12 2.03 5.17
C GLY A 149 -20.08 1.33 4.29
N ILE A 150 -18.79 1.63 4.47
CA ILE A 150 -17.67 1.01 3.77
C ILE A 150 -17.22 -0.23 4.55
N ASN A 151 -17.26 -1.40 3.91
CA ASN A 151 -17.03 -2.69 4.57
C ASN A 151 -15.60 -3.20 4.46
N LYS A 152 -14.74 -2.61 3.60
CA LYS A 152 -13.35 -3.03 3.43
C LYS A 152 -12.38 -1.84 3.40
N ILE A 153 -11.19 -2.06 3.97
CA ILE A 153 -10.06 -1.12 3.83
C ILE A 153 -8.84 -1.85 3.26
N ALA A 154 -8.26 -1.27 2.21
CA ALA A 154 -7.05 -1.76 1.58
C ALA A 154 -5.83 -0.96 2.05
N TYR A 155 -4.80 -1.65 2.54
CA TYR A 155 -3.51 -1.08 2.87
C TYR A 155 -2.44 -1.51 1.88
N ALA A 156 -1.53 -0.59 1.58
CA ALA A 156 -0.51 -0.74 0.55
C ALA A 156 0.77 -1.45 1.05
N HIS A 157 0.63 -2.44 1.94
CA HIS A 157 1.77 -3.26 2.33
C HIS A 157 2.20 -4.10 1.13
N ASN A 158 3.44 -3.90 0.70
CA ASN A 158 4.04 -4.59 -0.43
C ASN A 158 4.82 -5.84 0.00
N LYS A 159 5.38 -6.60 -0.93
CA LYS A 159 6.12 -7.83 -0.67
C LYS A 159 7.28 -7.64 0.32
N ASP A 160 8.01 -6.55 0.18
CA ASP A 160 9.16 -6.23 1.04
C ASP A 160 8.70 -5.98 2.49
N ASP A 161 7.55 -5.31 2.69
CA ASP A 161 6.95 -5.12 4.03
C ASP A 161 6.63 -6.42 4.74
N PHE A 162 6.13 -7.43 4.01
CA PHE A 162 5.85 -8.76 4.57
C PHE A 162 7.13 -9.46 5.00
N ILE A 163 8.17 -9.42 4.17
CA ILE A 163 9.48 -10.00 4.44
C ILE A 163 10.14 -9.31 5.64
N GLU A 164 10.15 -7.99 5.66
CA GLU A 164 10.69 -7.19 6.76
C GLU A 164 9.96 -7.48 8.07
N THR A 165 8.64 -7.61 8.03
CA THR A 165 7.84 -7.95 9.22
C THR A 165 8.16 -9.35 9.74
N ALA A 166 8.31 -10.33 8.84
CA ALA A 166 8.72 -11.68 9.21
C ALA A 166 10.13 -11.68 9.86
N LEU A 167 11.06 -10.94 9.28
CA LEU A 167 12.41 -10.81 9.81
C LEU A 167 12.43 -10.11 11.17
N MET A 168 11.67 -9.01 11.33
CA MET A 168 11.53 -8.30 12.60
C MET A 168 10.94 -9.17 13.69
N SER A 169 9.91 -9.96 13.38
CA SER A 169 9.28 -10.85 14.37
C SER A 169 10.25 -11.94 14.83
N LEU A 170 11.09 -12.46 13.94
CA LEU A 170 12.14 -13.42 14.30
C LEU A 170 13.21 -12.79 15.19
N ILE A 171 13.70 -11.59 14.84
CA ILE A 171 14.82 -10.95 15.53
C ILE A 171 14.41 -10.38 16.89
N TYR A 172 13.24 -9.74 16.96
CA TYR A 172 12.85 -8.95 18.14
C TYR A 172 11.77 -9.58 19.00
N GLU A 173 11.00 -10.55 18.45
CA GLU A 173 9.86 -11.15 19.15
C GLU A 173 10.04 -12.66 19.38
N GLY A 174 11.05 -13.29 18.76
CA GLY A 174 11.30 -14.73 18.89
C GLY A 174 10.20 -15.61 18.30
N ARG A 175 9.40 -15.08 17.35
CA ARG A 175 8.33 -15.82 16.66
C ARG A 175 8.38 -15.57 15.16
N PHE A 176 7.81 -16.48 14.38
CA PHE A 176 7.64 -16.26 12.95
C PHE A 176 6.24 -15.71 12.69
N TYR A 177 6.17 -14.45 12.33
CA TYR A 177 4.91 -13.73 12.08
C TYR A 177 5.05 -12.77 10.91
N ALA A 178 4.01 -12.68 10.08
CA ALA A 178 3.81 -11.62 9.08
C ALA A 178 2.35 -11.16 9.11
N PHE A 179 2.03 -10.03 8.49
CA PHE A 179 0.65 -9.57 8.41
C PHE A 179 -0.25 -10.60 7.73
N PRO A 180 -1.45 -10.91 8.24
CA PRO A 180 -2.43 -11.64 7.45
C PRO A 180 -2.81 -10.86 6.18
N PRO A 181 -2.94 -11.50 5.01
CA PRO A 181 -3.39 -10.83 3.77
C PRO A 181 -4.81 -10.27 3.89
N VAL A 182 -5.65 -10.94 4.66
CA VAL A 182 -7.03 -10.53 4.99
C VAL A 182 -7.23 -10.63 6.49
N THR A 183 -7.88 -9.64 7.09
CA THR A 183 -8.19 -9.63 8.53
C THR A 183 -9.57 -9.02 8.73
N TYR A 184 -10.53 -9.79 9.26
CA TYR A 184 -11.82 -9.25 9.68
C TYR A 184 -11.70 -8.66 11.09
N LEU A 185 -12.27 -7.49 11.30
CA LEU A 185 -12.28 -6.75 12.56
C LEU A 185 -13.73 -6.68 13.07
N PRO A 186 -14.16 -7.64 13.93
CA PRO A 186 -15.55 -7.77 14.34
C PRO A 186 -16.07 -6.56 15.11
N GLU A 187 -15.21 -5.87 15.88
CA GLU A 187 -15.61 -4.72 16.68
C GLU A 187 -16.10 -3.53 15.84
N VAL A 188 -15.68 -3.46 14.59
CA VAL A 188 -16.00 -2.36 13.68
C VAL A 188 -16.66 -2.83 12.37
N GLY A 189 -16.81 -4.14 12.19
CA GLY A 189 -17.42 -4.72 10.98
C GLY A 189 -16.66 -4.46 9.69
N VAL A 190 -15.34 -4.23 9.74
CA VAL A 190 -14.49 -3.87 8.59
C VAL A 190 -13.50 -4.99 8.32
N THR A 191 -13.33 -5.34 7.05
CA THR A 191 -12.27 -6.26 6.61
C THR A 191 -11.06 -5.48 6.08
N VAL A 192 -9.89 -5.74 6.64
CA VAL A 192 -8.61 -5.23 6.16
C VAL A 192 -8.09 -6.16 5.08
N ILE A 193 -7.69 -5.61 3.92
CA ILE A 193 -7.08 -6.36 2.82
C ILE A 193 -5.73 -5.76 2.43
N ARG A 194 -4.82 -6.58 1.86
CA ARG A 194 -3.47 -6.16 1.46
C ARG A 194 -3.14 -6.62 0.04
N PRO A 195 -3.74 -5.96 -0.98
CA PRO A 195 -3.66 -6.43 -2.36
C PRO A 195 -2.25 -6.41 -2.98
N MET A 196 -1.33 -5.59 -2.42
CA MET A 196 0.04 -5.47 -2.93
C MET A 196 1.03 -6.50 -2.35
N MET A 197 0.57 -7.48 -1.57
CA MET A 197 1.44 -8.42 -0.87
C MET A 197 2.44 -9.18 -1.74
N TYR A 198 2.15 -9.36 -3.03
CA TYR A 198 3.06 -10.00 -3.99
C TYR A 198 3.91 -9.01 -4.79
N ALA A 199 3.59 -7.72 -4.73
CA ALA A 199 4.27 -6.67 -5.48
C ALA A 199 5.60 -6.31 -4.82
N PRO A 200 6.76 -6.47 -5.49
CA PRO A 200 8.04 -6.00 -4.96
C PRO A 200 8.08 -4.46 -4.92
N GLU A 201 8.73 -3.88 -3.91
CA GLU A 201 8.85 -2.43 -3.73
C GLU A 201 9.35 -1.73 -5.03
N LYS A 202 10.39 -2.28 -5.67
CA LYS A 202 10.90 -1.74 -6.95
C LYS A 202 9.84 -1.70 -8.06
N GLY A 203 8.91 -2.66 -8.08
CA GLY A 203 7.81 -2.67 -9.04
C GLY A 203 6.82 -1.53 -8.77
N VAL A 204 6.59 -1.22 -7.51
CA VAL A 204 5.75 -0.09 -7.07
C VAL A 204 6.41 1.24 -7.42
N ASP A 205 7.73 1.38 -7.17
CA ASP A 205 8.50 2.58 -7.52
C ASP A 205 8.42 2.88 -9.02
N ASN A 206 8.66 1.88 -9.84
CA ASN A 206 8.55 2.01 -11.30
C ASN A 206 7.13 2.43 -11.73
N PHE A 207 6.10 1.87 -11.10
CA PHE A 207 4.72 2.24 -11.41
C PHE A 207 4.44 3.71 -11.05
N VAL A 208 4.87 4.17 -9.88
CA VAL A 208 4.71 5.57 -9.44
C VAL A 208 5.38 6.53 -10.41
N ILE A 209 6.63 6.23 -10.80
CA ILE A 209 7.40 7.05 -11.76
C ILE A 209 6.69 7.08 -13.12
N ASN A 210 6.30 5.92 -13.65
CA ASN A 210 5.70 5.77 -14.97
C ASN A 210 4.31 6.43 -15.07
N GLN A 211 3.56 6.48 -13.97
CA GLN A 211 2.26 7.14 -13.89
C GLN A 211 2.36 8.63 -13.53
N GLY A 212 3.57 9.15 -13.29
CA GLY A 212 3.77 10.55 -12.90
C GLY A 212 3.12 10.92 -11.57
N ILE A 213 2.97 9.95 -10.65
CA ILE A 213 2.29 10.17 -9.37
C ILE A 213 3.17 11.02 -8.46
N LYS A 214 2.65 12.17 -8.03
CA LYS A 214 3.37 13.08 -7.12
C LYS A 214 3.13 12.65 -5.68
N VAL A 215 4.19 12.30 -4.99
CA VAL A 215 4.18 11.89 -3.57
C VAL A 215 4.14 13.10 -2.67
N VAL A 216 3.34 13.04 -1.60
CA VAL A 216 3.26 14.07 -0.56
C VAL A 216 4.34 13.80 0.50
N LYS A 217 5.06 14.82 0.90
CA LYS A 217 6.13 14.71 1.90
C LYS A 217 5.56 14.35 3.28
N ASN A 218 6.11 13.33 3.91
CA ASN A 218 5.79 12.99 5.30
C ASN A 218 6.44 14.01 6.26
N THR A 219 5.65 14.52 7.22
CA THR A 219 6.12 15.48 8.23
C THR A 219 6.28 14.84 9.61
N CYS A 220 6.19 13.50 9.72
CA CYS A 220 6.34 12.80 10.99
C CYS A 220 7.78 12.93 11.54
N PRO A 221 8.00 13.41 12.79
CA PRO A 221 9.32 13.65 13.34
C PRO A 221 10.13 12.37 13.64
N VAL A 222 9.49 11.20 13.70
CA VAL A 222 10.12 9.89 13.96
C VAL A 222 10.33 9.05 12.69
N ASP A 223 10.16 9.64 11.52
CA ASP A 223 10.35 8.93 10.26
C ASP A 223 11.84 8.64 10.01
N GLY A 224 12.18 7.43 9.54
CA GLY A 224 13.52 7.05 9.09
C GLY A 224 14.48 6.43 10.12
N SER A 225 14.15 6.36 11.43
CA SER A 225 15.00 5.70 12.44
C SER A 225 14.27 4.56 13.18
N THR A 226 13.88 3.53 12.46
CA THR A 226 13.05 2.45 13.01
C THR A 226 13.75 1.09 12.90
N LYS A 227 13.33 0.13 13.75
CA LYS A 227 13.73 -1.30 13.64
C LYS A 227 13.43 -1.86 12.23
N ARG A 228 12.44 -1.30 11.53
CA ARG A 228 12.11 -1.67 10.15
C ARG A 228 13.21 -1.27 9.18
N GLU A 229 13.79 -0.08 9.31
CA GLU A 229 14.90 0.34 8.47
C GLU A 229 16.12 -0.59 8.63
N TYR A 230 16.42 -1.01 9.85
CA TYR A 230 17.46 -2.02 10.10
C TYR A 230 17.13 -3.35 9.41
N ALA A 231 15.90 -3.84 9.53
CA ALA A 231 15.48 -5.09 8.89
C ALA A 231 15.56 -5.00 7.36
N LYS A 232 15.21 -3.85 6.78
CA LYS A 232 15.32 -3.56 5.35
C LYS A 232 16.77 -3.64 4.88
N GLN A 233 17.68 -2.95 5.54
CA GLN A 233 19.11 -2.93 5.20
C GLN A 233 19.73 -4.33 5.33
N LEU A 234 19.39 -5.07 6.39
CA LEU A 234 19.84 -6.44 6.59
C LEU A 234 19.33 -7.36 5.47
N MET A 235 18.06 -7.22 5.08
CA MET A 235 17.47 -8.01 4.01
C MET A 235 18.10 -7.71 2.64
N GLU A 236 18.41 -6.43 2.38
CA GLU A 236 19.13 -6.04 1.16
C GLU A 236 20.53 -6.67 1.11
N GLN A 237 21.26 -6.69 2.23
CA GLN A 237 22.56 -7.34 2.33
C GLN A 237 22.44 -8.84 2.07
N ILE A 238 21.55 -9.54 2.79
CA ILE A 238 21.34 -10.98 2.64
C ILE A 238 20.96 -11.34 1.20
N ASN A 239 20.09 -10.57 0.57
CA ASN A 239 19.66 -10.83 -0.81
C ASN A 239 20.76 -10.52 -1.85
N ARG A 240 21.69 -9.60 -1.55
CA ARG A 240 22.87 -9.32 -2.37
C ARG A 240 23.85 -10.50 -2.35
N ASP A 241 24.10 -11.01 -1.15
CA ASP A 241 25.02 -12.14 -0.93
C ASP A 241 24.43 -13.46 -1.44
N ASN A 242 23.10 -13.60 -1.39
CA ASN A 242 22.34 -14.77 -1.82
C ASN A 242 21.13 -14.38 -2.68
N PRO A 243 21.30 -14.13 -3.98
CA PRO A 243 20.22 -13.68 -4.85
C PRO A 243 18.97 -14.59 -4.79
N GLY A 244 17.79 -13.98 -4.79
CA GLY A 244 16.50 -14.68 -4.68
C GLY A 244 16.10 -15.03 -3.24
N THR A 245 16.82 -14.58 -2.21
CA THR A 245 16.44 -14.82 -0.81
C THR A 245 15.10 -14.16 -0.46
N LYS A 246 14.82 -12.97 -0.97
CA LYS A 246 13.50 -12.33 -0.79
C LYS A 246 12.36 -13.21 -1.29
N ASP A 247 12.53 -13.87 -2.44
CA ASP A 247 11.51 -14.76 -2.99
C ASP A 247 11.32 -16.00 -2.12
N ARG A 248 12.41 -16.60 -1.63
CA ARG A 248 12.37 -17.77 -0.73
C ARG A 248 11.72 -17.45 0.60
N ILE A 249 12.01 -16.30 1.20
CA ILE A 249 11.37 -15.86 2.44
C ILE A 249 9.88 -15.61 2.21
N MET A 250 9.51 -14.90 1.14
CA MET A 250 8.10 -14.69 0.81
C MET A 250 7.36 -16.00 0.57
N HIS A 251 8.01 -16.97 -0.11
CA HIS A 251 7.46 -18.31 -0.27
C HIS A 251 7.23 -19.00 1.09
N ALA A 252 8.18 -18.89 2.02
CA ALA A 252 8.01 -19.41 3.38
C ALA A 252 6.88 -18.71 4.15
N VAL A 253 6.73 -17.39 3.97
CA VAL A 253 5.63 -16.61 4.56
C VAL A 253 4.28 -17.08 4.02
N VAL A 254 4.14 -17.24 2.70
CA VAL A 254 2.84 -17.61 2.06
C VAL A 254 2.47 -19.07 2.33
N ASN A 255 3.45 -19.96 2.43
CA ASN A 255 3.22 -21.40 2.63
C ASN A 255 3.39 -21.84 4.09
N GLY A 256 3.81 -20.93 4.97
CA GLY A 256 3.83 -21.13 6.41
C GLY A 256 2.41 -21.29 6.96
N ARG A 257 2.28 -22.11 8.01
CA ARG A 257 0.99 -22.21 8.73
C ARG A 257 0.99 -21.16 9.84
N PHE A 258 0.28 -20.08 9.61
CA PHE A 258 0.03 -19.04 10.61
C PHE A 258 -1.42 -19.16 11.10
N GLU A 259 -1.63 -19.07 12.41
CA GLU A 259 -2.96 -19.24 13.02
C GLU A 259 -4.03 -18.29 12.45
N ASP A 260 -3.62 -17.06 12.06
CA ASP A 260 -4.53 -16.02 11.59
C ASP A 260 -4.57 -15.85 10.07
N TRP A 261 -3.96 -16.78 9.30
CA TRP A 261 -3.95 -16.65 7.85
C TRP A 261 -5.06 -17.49 7.21
N PRO A 262 -5.83 -16.90 6.27
CA PRO A 262 -6.76 -17.68 5.46
C PRO A 262 -5.99 -18.64 4.54
N GLU A 263 -6.63 -19.77 4.21
CA GLU A 263 -6.07 -20.70 3.23
C GLU A 263 -5.98 -20.05 1.84
N VAL A 264 -4.94 -20.42 1.09
CA VAL A 264 -4.76 -19.95 -0.29
C VAL A 264 -5.71 -20.74 -1.20
N HIS A 265 -6.62 -20.05 -1.85
CA HIS A 265 -7.49 -20.64 -2.88
C HIS A 265 -6.73 -20.66 -4.22
N ARG A 266 -5.97 -21.72 -4.47
CA ARG A 266 -5.32 -21.95 -5.77
C ARG A 266 -6.31 -22.70 -6.67
N ASN A 267 -6.82 -22.00 -7.70
CA ASN A 267 -7.55 -22.63 -8.81
C ASN A 267 -6.60 -23.36 -9.77
#